data_2326641dce72e7364212a17df78e308a
#
_entry.id   2326641dce72e7364212a17df78e308a
#
_cell.length_a   1.000
_cell.length_b   1.000
_cell.length_c   1.000
_cell.angle_alpha   90.00
_cell.angle_beta   90.00
_cell.angle_gamma   90.00
#
_symmetry.space_group_name_H-M   'P 1'
#
loop_
_entity.id
_entity.type
_entity.pdbx_description
1 polymer ?
#
loop_
_entity_poly.entity_id
_entity_poly.type
_entity_poly.pdbx_seq_one_letter_code
_entity_poly.pdbx_strand_id
1 'polypeptide(L)'
;MAAGNGGSASFFKLQGGRTMKRLEIESRLKELPGSISFYYKNLVTGEEMEYRSEEKMMAASVIKLYVMADAFRRMAKGQLDLNQMIAVKKEDYVPSCGAVAYMHEGLEVTVLDLITLMIIFSDNTATNILIDLLGADQINEGIRELGYKDTWLRRKMFDVEKSRRGIQNLITAREVGDLLQRMYEGTLVSQAASQQMLGIMKNQQVNSKIPFYLQALSEEPEIAHKTGEDCGITHDVGIIYGKQPFIVCFCGNETDTPAYERQMAEISLKLYQEGLD
;
A
#
# COMPACT_ATOMS: atom_id res chain seq x y z
N MET A 1 52.71 22.43 -14.55
CA MET A 1 51.70 23.03 -13.66
C MET A 1 50.47 23.33 -14.48
N ALA A 2 49.41 22.57 -14.33
CA ALA A 2 48.05 22.93 -14.64
C ALA A 2 47.18 21.86 -14.05
N ALA A 3 46.55 22.15 -12.92
CA ALA A 3 45.56 21.32 -12.27
C ALA A 3 44.22 21.51 -13.02
N GLY A 4 43.72 20.45 -13.60
CA GLY A 4 42.43 20.45 -14.33
C GLY A 4 41.26 20.29 -13.37
N ASN A 5 40.32 21.22 -13.44
CA ASN A 5 39.00 21.20 -12.84
C ASN A 5 38.14 20.08 -13.43
N GLY A 6 37.98 18.98 -12.72
CA GLY A 6 37.13 17.84 -13.14
C GLY A 6 35.89 17.57 -12.27
N GLY A 7 35.57 18.43 -11.29
CA GLY A 7 34.59 18.09 -10.24
C GLY A 7 33.18 18.71 -10.38
N SER A 8 32.96 19.69 -11.26
CA SER A 8 31.69 20.44 -11.25
C SER A 8 30.65 19.96 -12.27
N ALA A 9 31.07 19.33 -13.35
CA ALA A 9 30.15 18.93 -14.45
C ALA A 9 29.28 17.72 -14.11
N SER A 10 29.77 16.78 -13.28
CA SER A 10 29.01 15.58 -12.90
C SER A 10 27.91 15.90 -11.86
N PHE A 11 28.17 16.84 -10.96
CA PHE A 11 27.20 17.26 -9.92
C PHE A 11 25.99 18.02 -10.53
N PHE A 12 26.24 18.89 -11.50
CA PHE A 12 25.19 19.62 -12.22
C PHE A 12 24.32 18.70 -13.08
N LYS A 13 24.91 17.68 -13.69
CA LYS A 13 24.19 16.73 -14.54
C LYS A 13 23.24 15.82 -13.73
N LEU A 14 23.65 15.43 -12.52
CA LEU A 14 22.81 14.65 -11.59
C LEU A 14 21.64 15.47 -11.05
N GLN A 15 21.84 16.72 -10.67
CA GLN A 15 20.74 17.58 -10.20
C GLN A 15 19.75 17.92 -11.31
N GLY A 16 20.22 18.23 -12.51
CA GLY A 16 19.35 18.50 -13.68
C GLY A 16 18.50 17.28 -14.08
N GLY A 17 19.07 16.08 -14.08
CA GLY A 17 18.37 14.83 -14.38
C GLY A 17 17.26 14.50 -13.38
N ARG A 18 17.52 14.67 -12.07
CA ARG A 18 16.53 14.47 -11.00
C ARG A 18 15.35 15.45 -11.07
N THR A 19 15.63 16.71 -11.37
CA THR A 19 14.60 17.76 -11.55
C THR A 19 13.72 17.46 -12.76
N MET A 20 14.30 17.04 -13.88
CA MET A 20 13.56 16.66 -15.09
C MET A 20 12.63 15.45 -14.84
N LYS A 21 13.10 14.42 -14.17
CA LYS A 21 12.32 13.23 -13.78
C LYS A 21 11.09 13.60 -12.95
N ARG A 22 11.27 14.40 -11.91
CA ARG A 22 10.17 14.87 -11.05
C ARG A 22 9.12 15.63 -11.87
N LEU A 23 9.56 16.57 -12.71
CA LEU A 23 8.67 17.36 -13.56
C LEU A 23 7.88 16.51 -14.55
N GLU A 24 8.50 15.48 -15.13
CA GLU A 24 7.84 14.55 -16.03
C GLU A 24 6.74 13.75 -15.35
N ILE A 25 7.04 13.12 -14.20
CA ILE A 25 6.05 12.36 -13.42
C ILE A 25 4.90 13.27 -12.99
N GLU A 26 5.21 14.45 -12.45
CA GLU A 26 4.21 15.42 -12.01
C GLU A 26 3.31 15.88 -13.16
N SER A 27 3.86 16.13 -14.36
CA SER A 27 3.08 16.47 -15.55
C SER A 27 2.10 15.35 -15.92
N ARG A 28 2.56 14.12 -15.95
CA ARG A 28 1.73 12.93 -16.26
C ARG A 28 0.59 12.76 -15.26
N LEU A 29 0.85 12.98 -13.96
CA LEU A 29 -0.18 12.88 -12.92
C LEU A 29 -1.22 14.01 -13.00
N LYS A 30 -0.81 15.21 -13.42
CA LYS A 30 -1.71 16.37 -13.60
C LYS A 30 -2.68 16.23 -14.78
N GLU A 31 -2.35 15.42 -15.77
CA GLU A 31 -3.19 15.18 -16.94
C GLU A 31 -4.38 14.25 -16.64
N LEU A 32 -4.33 13.52 -15.53
CA LEU A 32 -5.38 12.60 -15.12
C LEU A 32 -6.54 13.36 -14.46
N PRO A 33 -7.79 12.96 -14.75
CA PRO A 33 -8.96 13.54 -14.09
C PRO A 33 -9.05 13.10 -12.63
N GLY A 34 -9.83 13.79 -11.82
CA GLY A 34 -10.12 13.47 -10.44
C GLY A 34 -9.04 13.89 -9.46
N SER A 35 -8.99 13.22 -8.34
CA SER A 35 -8.02 13.47 -7.27
C SER A 35 -6.92 12.43 -7.33
N ILE A 36 -5.71 12.86 -7.72
CA ILE A 36 -4.52 12.02 -7.80
C ILE A 36 -3.55 12.43 -6.69
N SER A 37 -3.03 11.45 -5.97
CA SER A 37 -2.01 11.63 -4.94
C SER A 37 -0.88 10.62 -5.16
N PHE A 38 0.35 11.07 -4.98
CA PHE A 38 1.53 10.26 -5.24
C PHE A 38 2.61 10.54 -4.19
N TYR A 39 3.28 9.47 -3.76
CA TYR A 39 4.47 9.53 -2.91
C TYR A 39 5.50 8.50 -3.40
N TYR A 40 6.75 8.92 -3.46
CA TYR A 40 7.91 8.08 -3.78
C TYR A 40 9.04 8.37 -2.81
N LYS A 41 9.76 7.31 -2.41
CA LYS A 41 10.99 7.42 -1.63
C LYS A 41 11.99 6.34 -2.02
N ASN A 42 13.17 6.75 -2.46
CA ASN A 42 14.32 5.84 -2.61
C ASN A 42 14.88 5.54 -1.22
N LEU A 43 14.94 4.25 -0.87
CA LEU A 43 15.33 3.80 0.48
C LEU A 43 16.85 3.77 0.70
N VAL A 44 17.66 3.95 -0.37
CA VAL A 44 19.12 4.05 -0.30
C VAL A 44 19.57 5.50 -0.25
N THR A 45 19.07 6.34 -1.17
CA THR A 45 19.52 7.73 -1.31
C THR A 45 18.73 8.71 -0.45
N GLY A 46 17.54 8.32 0.03
CA GLY A 46 16.60 9.18 0.72
C GLY A 46 15.89 10.20 -0.18
N GLU A 47 16.03 10.09 -1.52
CA GLU A 47 15.32 10.96 -2.46
C GLU A 47 13.81 10.75 -2.36
N GLU A 48 13.07 11.86 -2.24
CA GLU A 48 11.61 11.85 -2.18
C GLU A 48 10.99 12.66 -3.33
N MET A 49 9.86 12.18 -3.85
CA MET A 49 9.00 12.90 -4.78
C MET A 49 7.55 12.81 -4.31
N GLU A 50 6.85 13.92 -4.33
CA GLU A 50 5.49 14.01 -3.83
C GLU A 50 4.61 14.82 -4.78
N TYR A 51 3.37 14.38 -4.93
CA TYR A 51 2.30 15.12 -5.56
C TYR A 51 1.02 14.95 -4.75
N ARG A 52 0.56 16.02 -4.10
CA ARG A 52 -0.63 16.04 -3.25
C ARG A 52 -0.65 14.91 -2.20
N SER A 53 0.52 14.53 -1.67
CA SER A 53 0.70 13.31 -0.87
C SER A 53 0.00 13.36 0.49
N GLU A 54 -0.31 14.55 1.01
CA GLU A 54 -1.02 14.76 2.28
C GLU A 54 -2.54 14.87 2.12
N GLU A 55 -3.06 14.86 0.88
CA GLU A 55 -4.50 14.92 0.67
C GLU A 55 -5.16 13.62 1.13
N LYS A 56 -6.31 13.79 1.82
CA LYS A 56 -7.14 12.67 2.28
C LYS A 56 -7.85 12.02 1.10
N MET A 57 -7.54 10.76 0.88
CA MET A 57 -8.12 9.94 -0.16
C MET A 57 -9.06 8.90 0.45
N MET A 58 -10.15 8.55 -0.23
CA MET A 58 -10.96 7.39 0.12
C MET A 58 -10.07 6.14 -0.04
N ALA A 59 -9.88 5.41 1.05
CA ALA A 59 -8.81 4.41 1.17
C ALA A 59 -9.02 3.14 0.33
N ALA A 60 -10.26 2.83 -0.06
CA ALA A 60 -10.60 1.50 -0.55
C ALA A 60 -9.91 0.40 0.29
N SER A 61 -9.30 -0.60 -0.35
CA SER A 61 -8.64 -1.70 0.37
C SER A 61 -7.25 -1.40 0.91
N VAL A 62 -6.68 -0.21 0.68
CA VAL A 62 -5.38 0.16 1.29
C VAL A 62 -5.48 0.31 2.80
N ILE A 63 -6.67 0.61 3.35
CA ILE A 63 -6.90 0.64 4.80
C ILE A 63 -6.56 -0.69 5.50
N LYS A 64 -6.57 -1.82 4.78
CA LYS A 64 -6.25 -3.16 5.28
C LYS A 64 -4.80 -3.28 5.78
N LEU A 65 -3.89 -2.45 5.28
CA LEU A 65 -2.52 -2.37 5.79
C LEU A 65 -2.51 -1.93 7.27
N TYR A 66 -3.38 -1.02 7.65
CA TYR A 66 -3.48 -0.54 9.02
C TYR A 66 -4.20 -1.54 9.94
N VAL A 67 -5.18 -2.28 9.40
CA VAL A 67 -5.79 -3.41 10.13
C VAL A 67 -4.75 -4.49 10.41
N MET A 68 -3.91 -4.84 9.43
CA MET A 68 -2.79 -5.76 9.59
C MET A 68 -1.79 -5.24 10.64
N ALA A 69 -1.38 -3.97 10.54
CA ALA A 69 -0.43 -3.36 11.48
C ALA A 69 -0.96 -3.39 12.92
N ASP A 70 -2.27 -3.13 13.14
CA ASP A 70 -2.88 -3.21 14.48
C ASP A 70 -2.95 -4.65 15.01
N ALA A 71 -3.26 -5.63 14.16
CA ALA A 71 -3.24 -7.05 14.55
C ALA A 71 -1.84 -7.47 15.02
N PHE A 72 -0.78 -7.12 14.28
CA PHE A 72 0.60 -7.41 14.67
C PHE A 72 1.04 -6.64 15.92
N ARG A 73 0.57 -5.39 16.09
CA ARG A 73 0.82 -4.60 17.31
C ARG A 73 0.22 -5.28 18.55
N ARG A 74 -0.99 -5.81 18.45
CA ARG A 74 -1.63 -6.55 19.56
C ARG A 74 -0.98 -7.89 19.80
N MET A 75 -0.58 -8.61 18.76
CA MET A 75 0.19 -9.84 18.89
C MET A 75 1.48 -9.59 19.69
N ALA A 76 2.23 -8.53 19.34
CA ALA A 76 3.45 -8.18 20.06
C ALA A 76 3.21 -7.79 21.54
N LYS A 77 2.01 -7.28 21.88
CA LYS A 77 1.59 -6.99 23.25
C LYS A 77 0.98 -8.21 23.99
N GLY A 78 0.92 -9.38 23.34
CA GLY A 78 0.29 -10.59 23.91
C GLY A 78 -1.25 -10.50 24.02
N GLN A 79 -1.87 -9.59 23.28
CA GLN A 79 -3.32 -9.34 23.31
C GLN A 79 -4.08 -10.07 22.18
N LEU A 80 -3.36 -10.67 21.23
CA LEU A 80 -3.90 -11.41 20.11
C LEU A 80 -3.01 -12.61 19.80
N ASP A 81 -3.61 -13.79 19.67
CA ASP A 81 -2.93 -14.97 19.14
C ASP A 81 -3.24 -15.11 17.64
N LEU A 82 -2.22 -15.00 16.80
CA LEU A 82 -2.37 -15.17 15.36
C LEU A 82 -2.74 -16.61 14.95
N ASN A 83 -2.52 -17.59 15.81
CA ASN A 83 -2.91 -19.00 15.59
C ASN A 83 -4.32 -19.32 16.12
N GLN A 84 -5.00 -18.34 16.74
CA GLN A 84 -6.38 -18.51 17.17
C GLN A 84 -7.25 -18.90 15.97
N MET A 85 -8.01 -20.01 16.12
CA MET A 85 -8.94 -20.50 15.12
C MET A 85 -10.23 -19.68 15.15
N ILE A 86 -10.71 -19.31 13.97
CA ILE A 86 -11.95 -18.57 13.75
C ILE A 86 -12.82 -19.39 12.81
N ALA A 87 -14.02 -19.73 13.24
CA ALA A 87 -15.03 -20.37 12.41
C ALA A 87 -15.73 -19.28 11.57
N VAL A 88 -15.60 -19.37 10.25
CA VAL A 88 -16.27 -18.45 9.31
C VAL A 88 -17.73 -18.85 9.17
N LYS A 89 -18.62 -17.90 9.42
CA LYS A 89 -20.07 -18.12 9.35
C LYS A 89 -20.62 -17.54 8.04
N LYS A 90 -21.77 -18.05 7.63
CA LYS A 90 -22.45 -17.59 6.40
C LYS A 90 -22.83 -16.09 6.46
N GLU A 91 -23.18 -15.59 7.64
CA GLU A 91 -23.48 -14.17 7.88
C GLU A 91 -22.27 -13.24 7.70
N ASP A 92 -21.04 -13.79 7.75
CA ASP A 92 -19.80 -13.01 7.54
C ASP A 92 -19.53 -12.76 6.05
N TYR A 93 -20.19 -13.49 5.15
CA TYR A 93 -19.91 -13.42 3.72
C TYR A 93 -20.29 -12.05 3.16
N VAL A 94 -19.31 -11.40 2.55
CA VAL A 94 -19.49 -10.17 1.78
C VAL A 94 -19.08 -10.36 0.33
N PRO A 95 -19.79 -9.74 -0.62
CA PRO A 95 -19.50 -9.90 -2.04
C PRO A 95 -18.18 -9.27 -2.45
N SER A 96 -17.83 -9.42 -3.74
CA SER A 96 -16.68 -8.87 -4.41
C SER A 96 -15.35 -9.60 -4.09
N CYS A 97 -14.26 -8.88 -3.80
CA CYS A 97 -12.92 -9.46 -3.74
C CYS A 97 -12.74 -10.49 -2.64
N GLY A 98 -11.99 -11.54 -2.93
CA GLY A 98 -11.57 -12.54 -1.97
C GLY A 98 -11.98 -13.97 -2.34
N ALA A 99 -11.58 -14.92 -1.51
CA ALA A 99 -11.82 -16.35 -1.67
C ALA A 99 -12.75 -16.92 -0.60
N VAL A 100 -12.74 -16.35 0.61
CA VAL A 100 -13.43 -16.91 1.80
C VAL A 100 -14.93 -17.12 1.56
N ALA A 101 -15.62 -16.16 0.92
CA ALA A 101 -17.05 -16.26 0.64
C ALA A 101 -17.43 -17.38 -0.34
N TYR A 102 -16.45 -18.00 -1.01
CA TYR A 102 -16.64 -19.12 -1.95
C TYR A 102 -16.27 -20.48 -1.35
N MET A 103 -15.79 -20.50 -0.09
CA MET A 103 -15.46 -21.74 0.60
C MET A 103 -16.70 -22.37 1.24
N HIS A 104 -16.54 -23.58 1.79
CA HIS A 104 -17.63 -24.26 2.47
C HIS A 104 -18.03 -23.55 3.76
N GLU A 105 -19.28 -23.66 4.15
CA GLU A 105 -19.79 -23.15 5.41
C GLU A 105 -19.12 -23.88 6.59
N GLY A 106 -18.75 -23.13 7.64
CA GLY A 106 -18.04 -23.68 8.79
C GLY A 106 -16.54 -23.86 8.56
N LEU A 107 -15.96 -23.22 7.52
CA LEU A 107 -14.50 -23.16 7.37
C LEU A 107 -13.86 -22.60 8.65
N GLU A 108 -12.87 -23.31 9.17
CA GLU A 108 -12.04 -22.82 10.27
C GLU A 108 -10.68 -22.39 9.74
N VAL A 109 -10.28 -21.17 10.09
CA VAL A 109 -9.00 -20.54 9.67
C VAL A 109 -8.36 -19.83 10.84
N THR A 110 -7.05 -19.67 10.81
CA THR A 110 -6.36 -18.88 11.84
C THR A 110 -6.56 -17.36 11.59
N VAL A 111 -6.33 -16.58 12.62
CA VAL A 111 -6.26 -15.11 12.48
C VAL A 111 -5.20 -14.72 11.43
N LEU A 112 -4.06 -15.44 11.38
CA LEU A 112 -3.01 -15.22 10.40
C LEU A 112 -3.48 -15.53 8.98
N ASP A 113 -4.27 -16.58 8.76
CA ASP A 113 -4.86 -16.89 7.46
C ASP A 113 -5.80 -15.76 7.00
N LEU A 114 -6.64 -15.24 7.92
CA LEU A 114 -7.51 -14.11 7.60
C LEU A 114 -6.71 -12.86 7.23
N ILE A 115 -5.64 -12.55 7.96
CA ILE A 115 -4.74 -11.42 7.63
C ILE A 115 -4.10 -11.66 6.26
N THR A 116 -3.63 -12.87 5.99
CA THR A 116 -3.02 -13.22 4.70
C THR A 116 -4.01 -13.02 3.54
N LEU A 117 -5.21 -13.58 3.63
CA LEU A 117 -6.25 -13.46 2.61
C LEU A 117 -6.72 -12.01 2.43
N MET A 118 -6.86 -11.25 3.53
CA MET A 118 -7.17 -9.82 3.52
C MET A 118 -6.16 -9.03 2.68
N ILE A 119 -4.88 -9.39 2.72
CA ILE A 119 -3.82 -8.67 2.00
C ILE A 119 -3.66 -9.20 0.59
N ILE A 120 -3.44 -10.51 0.40
CA ILE A 120 -3.03 -11.05 -0.91
C ILE A 120 -4.16 -11.08 -1.95
N PHE A 121 -5.41 -11.32 -1.52
CA PHE A 121 -6.61 -11.30 -2.39
C PHE A 121 -7.51 -10.11 -2.12
N SER A 122 -7.11 -9.22 -1.22
CA SER A 122 -8.01 -8.13 -0.78
C SER A 122 -9.36 -8.65 -0.26
N ASP A 123 -9.39 -9.81 0.41
CA ASP A 123 -10.60 -10.50 0.85
C ASP A 123 -11.42 -9.65 1.82
N ASN A 124 -12.67 -9.34 1.42
CA ASN A 124 -13.54 -8.46 2.20
C ASN A 124 -14.21 -9.20 3.36
N THR A 125 -14.50 -10.49 3.22
CA THR A 125 -15.03 -11.32 4.30
C THR A 125 -13.99 -11.45 5.41
N ALA A 126 -12.75 -11.84 5.07
CA ALA A 126 -11.65 -11.89 6.02
C ALA A 126 -11.41 -10.52 6.70
N THR A 127 -11.50 -9.43 5.94
CA THR A 127 -11.35 -8.08 6.48
C THR A 127 -12.40 -7.75 7.54
N ASN A 128 -13.67 -8.03 7.25
CA ASN A 128 -14.77 -7.70 8.17
C ASN A 128 -14.73 -8.56 9.43
N ILE A 129 -14.37 -9.84 9.32
CA ILE A 129 -14.14 -10.71 10.49
C ILE A 129 -13.02 -10.14 11.37
N LEU A 130 -11.92 -9.70 10.78
CA LEU A 130 -10.81 -9.07 11.52
C LEU A 130 -11.24 -7.73 12.17
N ILE A 131 -12.02 -6.91 11.48
CA ILE A 131 -12.53 -5.65 12.06
C ILE A 131 -13.46 -5.94 13.24
N ASP A 132 -14.29 -6.99 13.17
CA ASP A 132 -15.15 -7.38 14.30
C ASP A 132 -14.36 -7.94 15.47
N LEU A 133 -13.36 -8.76 15.20
CA LEU A 133 -12.46 -9.33 16.22
C LEU A 133 -11.66 -8.24 16.95
N LEU A 134 -11.13 -7.29 16.19
CA LEU A 134 -10.22 -6.25 16.71
C LEU A 134 -10.98 -5.04 17.26
N GLY A 135 -12.18 -4.75 16.75
CA GLY A 135 -12.97 -3.55 17.05
C GLY A 135 -12.48 -2.33 16.25
N ALA A 136 -13.40 -1.66 15.56
CA ALA A 136 -13.05 -0.53 14.69
C ALA A 136 -12.45 0.66 15.47
N ASP A 137 -12.98 0.96 16.64
CA ASP A 137 -12.49 2.06 17.48
C ASP A 137 -11.08 1.77 17.99
N GLN A 138 -10.81 0.54 18.40
CA GLN A 138 -9.51 0.10 18.89
C GLN A 138 -8.47 0.05 17.76
N ILE A 139 -8.87 -0.31 16.52
CA ILE A 139 -7.99 -0.19 15.35
C ILE A 139 -7.61 1.28 15.13
N ASN A 140 -8.57 2.21 15.23
CA ASN A 140 -8.28 3.63 15.12
C ASN A 140 -7.38 4.15 16.25
N GLU A 141 -7.55 3.68 17.48
CA GLU A 141 -6.62 3.96 18.58
C GLU A 141 -5.20 3.49 18.22
N GLY A 142 -5.05 2.27 17.70
CA GLY A 142 -3.78 1.75 17.22
C GLY A 142 -3.16 2.60 16.11
N ILE A 143 -3.96 3.05 15.15
CA ILE A 143 -3.53 3.98 14.09
C ILE A 143 -2.99 5.29 14.70
N ARG A 144 -3.66 5.84 15.74
CA ARG A 144 -3.20 7.06 16.45
C ARG A 144 -1.92 6.81 17.25
N GLU A 145 -1.80 5.66 17.94
CA GLU A 145 -0.57 5.26 18.65
C GLU A 145 0.63 5.14 17.70
N LEU A 146 0.42 4.71 16.46
CA LEU A 146 1.43 4.68 15.42
C LEU A 146 1.79 6.07 14.87
N GLY A 147 1.01 7.11 15.22
CA GLY A 147 1.26 8.50 14.86
C GLY A 147 0.48 9.02 13.63
N TYR A 148 -0.36 8.20 13.01
CA TYR A 148 -1.12 8.56 11.81
C TYR A 148 -2.38 9.34 12.17
N LYS A 149 -2.53 10.57 11.66
CA LYS A 149 -3.60 11.51 12.02
C LYS A 149 -4.74 11.53 11.02
N ASP A 150 -4.42 11.29 9.76
CA ASP A 150 -5.32 11.45 8.62
C ASP A 150 -5.89 10.12 8.12
N THR A 151 -5.31 9.00 8.52
CA THR A 151 -5.83 7.66 8.26
C THR A 151 -6.94 7.28 9.25
N TRP A 152 -8.08 6.80 8.73
CA TRP A 152 -9.26 6.45 9.53
C TRP A 152 -9.99 5.23 8.98
N LEU A 153 -10.28 4.24 9.83
CA LEU A 153 -11.23 3.18 9.59
C LEU A 153 -12.61 3.62 10.12
N ARG A 154 -13.55 3.99 9.24
CA ARG A 154 -14.87 4.51 9.61
C ARG A 154 -16.01 3.55 9.31
N ARG A 155 -15.79 2.59 8.42
CA ARG A 155 -16.78 1.59 8.04
C ARG A 155 -16.13 0.26 7.69
N LYS A 156 -16.90 -0.82 7.82
CA LYS A 156 -16.55 -2.14 7.26
C LYS A 156 -16.58 -2.11 5.73
N MET A 157 -16.01 -3.14 5.14
CA MET A 157 -16.14 -3.38 3.71
C MET A 157 -17.61 -3.67 3.38
N PHE A 158 -18.11 -3.11 2.28
CA PHE A 158 -19.51 -3.24 1.86
C PHE A 158 -20.59 -2.69 2.84
N ASP A 159 -20.23 -1.84 3.78
CA ASP A 159 -21.22 -1.05 4.54
C ASP A 159 -21.80 0.04 3.62
N VAL A 160 -22.80 -0.38 2.82
CA VAL A 160 -23.43 0.46 1.79
C VAL A 160 -24.17 1.64 2.41
N GLU A 161 -24.74 1.47 3.61
CA GLU A 161 -25.46 2.54 4.29
C GLU A 161 -24.52 3.68 4.68
N LYS A 162 -23.41 3.36 5.37
CA LYS A 162 -22.39 4.37 5.71
C LYS A 162 -21.79 5.00 4.47
N SER A 163 -21.51 4.19 3.43
CA SER A 163 -20.96 4.69 2.17
C SER A 163 -21.87 5.73 1.50
N ARG A 164 -23.19 5.47 1.42
CA ARG A 164 -24.19 6.42 0.88
C ARG A 164 -24.28 7.72 1.67
N ARG A 165 -23.98 7.68 2.96
CA ARG A 165 -23.89 8.85 3.84
C ARG A 165 -22.56 9.60 3.75
N GLY A 166 -21.67 9.20 2.83
CA GLY A 166 -20.36 9.81 2.65
C GLY A 166 -19.32 9.41 3.72
N ILE A 167 -19.64 8.40 4.56
CA ILE A 167 -18.71 7.91 5.58
C ILE A 167 -17.75 6.92 4.91
N GLN A 168 -16.52 7.36 4.65
CA GLN A 168 -15.49 6.58 3.96
C GLN A 168 -14.28 6.34 4.85
N ASN A 169 -13.60 5.21 4.64
CA ASN A 169 -12.26 4.99 5.18
C ASN A 169 -11.28 5.93 4.47
N LEU A 170 -10.33 6.49 5.19
CA LEU A 170 -9.42 7.51 4.69
C LEU A 170 -7.97 7.11 4.86
N ILE A 171 -7.14 7.52 3.91
CA ILE A 171 -5.67 7.45 3.95
C ILE A 171 -5.08 8.72 3.34
N THR A 172 -3.77 8.91 3.51
CA THR A 172 -2.95 9.80 2.68
C THR A 172 -1.79 8.99 2.08
N ALA A 173 -1.32 9.34 0.89
CA ALA A 173 -0.17 8.64 0.28
C ALA A 173 1.09 8.80 1.15
N ARG A 174 1.23 9.93 1.85
CA ARG A 174 2.34 10.20 2.77
C ARG A 174 2.34 9.27 3.98
N GLU A 175 1.19 9.10 4.67
CA GLU A 175 1.10 8.21 5.83
C GLU A 175 1.27 6.73 5.44
N VAL A 176 0.78 6.33 4.26
CA VAL A 176 1.03 4.99 3.72
C VAL A 176 2.52 4.80 3.41
N GLY A 177 3.18 5.79 2.81
CA GLY A 177 4.61 5.76 2.54
C GLY A 177 5.45 5.61 3.81
N ASP A 178 5.11 6.33 4.88
CA ASP A 178 5.76 6.20 6.19
C ASP A 178 5.52 4.79 6.80
N LEU A 179 4.30 4.27 6.71
CA LEU A 179 3.98 2.92 7.18
C LEU A 179 4.88 1.86 6.49
N LEU A 180 5.01 1.96 5.16
CA LEU A 180 5.84 1.06 4.36
C LEU A 180 7.33 1.22 4.68
N GLN A 181 7.82 2.45 4.88
CA GLN A 181 9.19 2.71 5.28
C GLN A 181 9.50 2.06 6.62
N ARG A 182 8.64 2.24 7.61
CA ARG A 182 8.83 1.65 8.95
C ARG A 182 8.76 0.12 8.92
N MET A 183 7.94 -0.47 8.03
CA MET A 183 7.98 -1.91 7.78
C MET A 183 9.34 -2.33 7.19
N TYR A 184 9.84 -1.61 6.19
CA TYR A 184 11.11 -1.90 5.54
C TYR A 184 12.28 -1.82 6.53
N GLU A 185 12.30 -0.78 7.37
CA GLU A 185 13.31 -0.55 8.40
C GLU A 185 13.20 -1.48 9.62
N GLY A 186 12.13 -2.28 9.70
CA GLY A 186 11.88 -3.15 10.85
C GLY A 186 11.45 -2.42 12.12
N THR A 187 11.01 -1.17 12.00
CA THR A 187 10.64 -0.30 13.13
C THR A 187 9.14 -0.21 13.39
N LEU A 188 8.31 -0.72 12.46
CA LEU A 188 6.87 -0.83 12.69
C LEU A 188 6.59 -2.04 13.60
N VAL A 189 6.18 -1.82 14.81
CA VAL A 189 5.94 -2.84 15.85
C VAL A 189 7.25 -3.51 16.34
N SER A 190 7.87 -4.36 15.51
CA SER A 190 9.16 -5.00 15.73
C SER A 190 9.75 -5.48 14.41
N GLN A 191 11.04 -5.81 14.39
CA GLN A 191 11.70 -6.33 13.19
C GLN A 191 11.04 -7.61 12.67
N ALA A 192 10.74 -8.56 13.56
CA ALA A 192 10.08 -9.82 13.18
C ALA A 192 8.67 -9.59 12.62
N ALA A 193 7.87 -8.74 13.27
CA ALA A 193 6.53 -8.39 12.81
C ALA A 193 6.58 -7.69 11.44
N SER A 194 7.49 -6.75 11.25
CA SER A 194 7.69 -6.04 9.96
C SER A 194 8.06 -7.01 8.84
N GLN A 195 8.99 -7.92 9.08
CA GLN A 195 9.37 -8.96 8.11
C GLN A 195 8.21 -9.87 7.74
N GLN A 196 7.39 -10.26 8.72
CA GLN A 196 6.22 -11.11 8.48
C GLN A 196 5.16 -10.37 7.67
N MET A 197 4.86 -9.11 7.99
CA MET A 197 3.93 -8.27 7.23
C MET A 197 4.40 -8.08 5.78
N LEU A 198 5.68 -7.78 5.56
CA LEU A 198 6.26 -7.67 4.22
C LEU A 198 6.23 -9.00 3.47
N GLY A 199 6.49 -10.13 4.16
CA GLY A 199 6.36 -11.47 3.59
C GLY A 199 4.95 -11.76 3.08
N ILE A 200 3.92 -11.34 3.82
CA ILE A 200 2.52 -11.44 3.36
C ILE A 200 2.30 -10.55 2.13
N MET A 201 2.75 -9.30 2.16
CA MET A 201 2.56 -8.35 1.05
C MET A 201 3.27 -8.79 -0.25
N LYS A 202 4.42 -9.48 -0.16
CA LYS A 202 5.13 -10.05 -1.32
C LYS A 202 4.34 -11.14 -2.04
N ASN A 203 3.39 -11.76 -1.37
CA ASN A 203 2.51 -12.78 -1.95
C ASN A 203 1.21 -12.19 -2.57
N GLN A 204 1.16 -10.89 -2.84
CA GLN A 204 0.01 -10.24 -3.49
C GLN A 204 -0.35 -10.92 -4.81
N GLN A 205 -1.65 -11.18 -5.04
CA GLN A 205 -2.16 -11.86 -6.22
C GLN A 205 -2.79 -10.91 -7.26
N VAL A 206 -3.02 -9.64 -6.91
CA VAL A 206 -3.60 -8.64 -7.80
C VAL A 206 -2.49 -7.78 -8.37
N ASN A 207 -1.92 -8.20 -9.51
CA ASN A 207 -0.65 -7.67 -10.06
C ASN A 207 -0.82 -6.83 -11.33
N SER A 208 -2.02 -6.26 -11.56
CA SER A 208 -2.35 -5.52 -12.79
C SER A 208 -1.82 -4.07 -12.83
N LYS A 209 -1.20 -3.56 -11.75
CA LYS A 209 -0.80 -2.15 -11.61
C LYS A 209 0.72 -2.00 -11.48
N ILE A 210 1.26 -1.72 -10.28
CA ILE A 210 2.70 -1.59 -10.05
C ILE A 210 3.50 -2.73 -10.67
N PRO A 211 3.15 -4.03 -10.47
CA PRO A 211 3.93 -5.13 -11.02
C PRO A 211 3.80 -5.35 -12.52
N PHE A 212 2.77 -4.81 -13.17
CA PHE A 212 2.33 -5.22 -14.52
C PHE A 212 3.46 -5.34 -15.54
N TYR A 213 4.31 -4.34 -15.67
CA TYR A 213 5.47 -4.42 -16.56
C TYR A 213 6.73 -4.99 -15.89
N LEU A 214 6.83 -4.92 -14.57
CA LEU A 214 7.98 -5.43 -13.83
C LEU A 214 8.05 -6.96 -13.84
N GLN A 215 6.88 -7.64 -13.77
CA GLN A 215 6.80 -9.10 -13.84
C GLN A 215 7.15 -9.68 -15.23
N ALA A 216 7.25 -8.84 -16.26
CA ALA A 216 7.66 -9.25 -17.60
C ALA A 216 9.19 -9.12 -17.83
N LEU A 217 9.94 -8.63 -16.83
CA LEU A 217 11.39 -8.53 -16.92
C LEU A 217 12.05 -9.91 -16.75
N SER A 218 13.21 -10.11 -17.39
CA SER A 218 13.97 -11.36 -17.25
C SER A 218 14.47 -11.60 -15.83
N GLU A 219 14.69 -10.54 -15.06
CA GLU A 219 14.99 -10.57 -13.64
C GLU A 219 13.88 -9.77 -12.93
N GLU A 220 12.81 -10.48 -12.57
CA GLU A 220 11.66 -9.89 -11.89
C GLU A 220 12.04 -9.45 -10.48
N PRO A 221 11.81 -8.18 -10.09
CA PRO A 221 12.04 -7.74 -8.73
C PRO A 221 11.00 -8.31 -7.77
N GLU A 222 11.39 -8.58 -6.53
CA GLU A 222 10.40 -8.77 -5.47
C GLU A 222 9.61 -7.47 -5.25
N ILE A 223 8.30 -7.60 -5.05
CA ILE A 223 7.40 -6.46 -4.82
C ILE A 223 6.48 -6.79 -3.64
N ALA A 224 6.55 -5.96 -2.59
CA ALA A 224 5.59 -6.03 -1.48
C ALA A 224 4.58 -4.90 -1.66
N HIS A 225 3.32 -5.23 -2.05
CA HIS A 225 2.36 -4.18 -2.36
C HIS A 225 0.92 -4.50 -1.93
N LYS A 226 0.06 -3.48 -1.95
CA LYS A 226 -1.37 -3.60 -1.68
C LYS A 226 -2.16 -2.71 -2.61
N THR A 227 -3.11 -3.32 -3.30
CA THR A 227 -4.06 -2.63 -4.17
C THR A 227 -5.28 -2.12 -3.40
N GLY A 228 -5.93 -1.10 -3.96
CA GLY A 228 -7.23 -0.60 -3.51
C GLY A 228 -8.12 -0.26 -4.70
N GLU A 229 -9.36 -0.76 -4.71
CA GLU A 229 -10.30 -0.56 -5.81
C GLU A 229 -11.72 -0.31 -5.30
N ASP A 230 -12.40 0.64 -5.94
CA ASP A 230 -13.84 0.87 -5.83
C ASP A 230 -14.28 1.65 -7.09
N CYS A 231 -15.55 1.97 -7.23
CA CYS A 231 -16.06 2.74 -8.37
C CYS A 231 -15.34 4.10 -8.47
N GLY A 232 -14.60 4.31 -9.58
CA GLY A 232 -13.79 5.52 -9.78
C GLY A 232 -12.57 5.65 -8.85
N ILE A 233 -12.23 4.60 -8.12
CA ILE A 233 -11.08 4.59 -7.18
C ILE A 233 -10.11 3.51 -7.61
N THR A 234 -8.84 3.87 -7.74
CA THR A 234 -7.77 2.91 -7.94
C THR A 234 -6.50 3.35 -7.22
N HIS A 235 -5.94 2.42 -6.45
CA HIS A 235 -4.71 2.60 -5.70
C HIS A 235 -3.78 1.41 -5.93
N ASP A 236 -2.48 1.66 -5.83
CA ASP A 236 -1.49 0.63 -5.57
C ASP A 236 -0.33 1.26 -4.80
N VAL A 237 0.08 0.63 -3.71
CA VAL A 237 1.08 1.15 -2.79
C VAL A 237 2.02 0.02 -2.40
N GLY A 238 3.34 0.27 -2.44
CA GLY A 238 4.27 -0.83 -2.16
C GLY A 238 5.73 -0.45 -2.15
N ILE A 239 6.54 -1.48 -1.96
CA ILE A 239 7.99 -1.45 -2.00
C ILE A 239 8.45 -2.33 -3.15
N ILE A 240 9.22 -1.76 -4.08
CA ILE A 240 9.88 -2.51 -5.15
C ILE A 240 11.34 -2.71 -4.73
N TYR A 241 11.75 -3.98 -4.69
CA TYR A 241 13.10 -4.37 -4.30
C TYR A 241 14.01 -4.42 -5.55
N GLY A 242 15.29 -4.10 -5.37
CA GLY A 242 16.28 -4.09 -6.43
C GLY A 242 17.62 -3.55 -5.90
N LYS A 243 18.53 -3.11 -6.77
CA LYS A 243 19.76 -2.47 -6.34
C LYS A 243 19.51 -1.21 -5.52
N GLN A 244 18.47 -0.46 -5.87
CA GLN A 244 17.98 0.71 -5.15
C GLN A 244 16.51 0.51 -4.81
N PRO A 245 16.18 -0.18 -3.68
CA PRO A 245 14.80 -0.37 -3.28
C PRO A 245 14.11 0.97 -3.03
N PHE A 246 12.83 1.05 -3.37
CA PHE A 246 12.05 2.26 -3.21
C PHE A 246 10.59 1.99 -2.86
N ILE A 247 9.99 2.94 -2.18
CA ILE A 247 8.57 3.01 -1.90
C ILE A 247 7.89 3.80 -3.01
N VAL A 248 6.71 3.35 -3.43
CA VAL A 248 5.82 4.11 -4.28
C VAL A 248 4.38 3.94 -3.82
N CYS A 249 3.63 5.05 -3.73
CA CYS A 249 2.23 5.07 -3.38
C CYS A 249 1.47 5.86 -4.45
N PHE A 250 0.61 5.18 -5.19
CA PHE A 250 -0.31 5.77 -6.14
C PHE A 250 -1.73 5.70 -5.57
N CYS A 251 -2.37 6.85 -5.42
CA CYS A 251 -3.75 6.94 -4.95
C CYS A 251 -4.57 7.80 -5.91
N GLY A 252 -5.72 7.29 -6.38
CA GLY A 252 -6.64 7.97 -7.27
C GLY A 252 -8.08 7.82 -6.83
N ASN A 253 -8.81 8.93 -6.72
CA ASN A 253 -10.25 8.97 -6.50
C ASN A 253 -10.92 9.76 -7.64
N GLU A 254 -12.12 9.33 -8.04
CA GLU A 254 -12.91 9.96 -9.10
C GLU A 254 -12.11 10.11 -10.42
N THR A 255 -11.25 9.12 -10.71
CA THR A 255 -10.31 9.16 -11.83
C THR A 255 -10.71 8.20 -12.96
N ASP A 256 -10.06 8.35 -14.13
CA ASP A 256 -10.04 7.34 -15.19
C ASP A 256 -9.13 6.19 -14.72
N THR A 257 -9.74 5.14 -14.14
CA THR A 257 -8.99 4.05 -13.54
C THR A 257 -8.08 3.31 -14.53
N PRO A 258 -8.51 2.96 -15.76
CA PRO A 258 -7.62 2.33 -16.75
C PRO A 258 -6.43 3.21 -17.16
N ALA A 259 -6.65 4.51 -17.33
CA ALA A 259 -5.57 5.44 -17.67
C ALA A 259 -4.57 5.56 -16.52
N TYR A 260 -5.04 5.68 -15.27
CA TYR A 260 -4.16 5.80 -14.13
C TYR A 260 -3.40 4.51 -13.84
N GLU A 261 -4.01 3.34 -13.96
CA GLU A 261 -3.34 2.04 -13.77
C GLU A 261 -2.20 1.83 -14.77
N ARG A 262 -2.38 2.27 -16.01
CA ARG A 262 -1.29 2.29 -16.99
C ARG A 262 -0.15 3.20 -16.54
N GLN A 263 -0.46 4.39 -16.02
CA GLN A 263 0.56 5.31 -15.49
C GLN A 263 1.30 4.71 -14.30
N MET A 264 0.60 4.02 -13.38
CA MET A 264 1.22 3.31 -12.26
C MET A 264 2.26 2.30 -12.75
N ALA A 265 1.90 1.48 -13.74
CA ALA A 265 2.78 0.45 -14.30
C ALA A 265 4.00 1.06 -15.03
N GLU A 266 3.78 2.09 -15.86
CA GLU A 266 4.84 2.75 -16.63
C GLU A 266 5.81 3.52 -15.73
N ILE A 267 5.29 4.27 -14.76
CA ILE A 267 6.12 5.03 -13.80
C ILE A 267 6.93 4.06 -12.94
N SER A 268 6.33 2.96 -12.47
CA SER A 268 7.03 1.95 -11.65
C SER A 268 8.19 1.30 -12.42
N LEU A 269 7.95 0.92 -13.69
CA LEU A 269 9.01 0.38 -14.55
C LEU A 269 10.15 1.38 -14.75
N LYS A 270 9.82 2.64 -15.06
CA LYS A 270 10.82 3.69 -15.26
C LYS A 270 11.65 3.93 -14.00
N LEU A 271 11.02 4.05 -12.83
CA LEU A 271 11.70 4.23 -11.55
C LEU A 271 12.63 3.06 -11.22
N TYR A 272 12.20 1.84 -11.51
CA TYR A 272 13.00 0.64 -11.30
C TYR A 272 14.24 0.61 -12.22
N GLN A 273 14.06 0.88 -13.53
CA GLN A 273 15.16 0.87 -14.51
C GLN A 273 16.22 1.93 -14.19
N GLU A 274 15.81 3.13 -13.77
CA GLU A 274 16.73 4.20 -13.35
C GLU A 274 17.51 3.86 -12.06
N GLY A 275 16.98 2.99 -11.22
CA GLY A 275 17.67 2.47 -10.03
C GLY A 275 18.69 1.36 -10.34
N LEU A 276 18.76 0.88 -11.60
CA LEU A 276 19.75 -0.10 -12.04
C LEU A 276 21.07 0.56 -12.49
N ASP A 277 21.00 1.83 -12.93
CA ASP A 277 22.15 2.65 -13.36
C ASP A 277 22.90 3.23 -12.14
#